data_8fcdb624df5eadf92b290c3d87d18350
#
_entry.id   8fcdb624df5eadf92b290c3d87d18350
#
_cell.length_a   1.000
_cell.length_b   1.000
_cell.length_c   1.000
_cell.angle_alpha   90.00
_cell.angle_beta   90.00
_cell.angle_gamma   90.00
#
_symmetry.space_group_name_H-M   'P 1'
#
loop_
_entity.id
_entity.type
_entity.pdbx_description
1 polymer ?
#
loop_
_entity_poly.entity_id
_entity_poly.type
_entity_poly.pdbx_seq_one_letter_code
_entity_poly.pdbx_strand_id
1 'polypeptide(L)'
;MTIKKITPYQILDSRGEPTLLVMMYSDNGLKASFGVSAGTSLGLTEAAEKRDGEGPFGGNGVQGCIGVINTVITPKFIGYPLDEQADFDELLIALDGSARKENLGANTLLALSGAYLKLSALVSEKPLWQYIAEHNQTSPEFPRLFADIVGGGMHAPGLDIQEYMVIPQVNSPSASIAAIYEIYHTMRTVMQNLYGPSATLVGEEGGLAPVGTSTEVILEALSQLNTKMTTKFDIALAAAANTFFKDGVYNIETQSLHASDLLKLYQSWNNKFNLYAIEDPFAENDLEGTEIIKGMKGQNKPFLIIGDDYTVTNRAKIEQLQADEMFDGIVIKPNQVGTFTETFEAIASARASKAKVIISQRSGETNDSLISDLAYGVGAMGLKLGAPIRGERVAKYNRLLEIEADLDANQKLAGSTNVVTAPMANQKSPVATAIEPVAPSAPSYSSAYVPPTPPPAQTAPVFQPPTSPLNQVTTPASTNNAIAPNPTPPIST
;
A
#
# COMPACT_ATOMS: atom_id res chain seq x y z
N MET A 1 -7.08 31.68 -1.63
CA MET A 1 -5.76 31.55 -0.97
C MET A 1 -4.76 30.99 -1.97
N THR A 2 -3.46 31.25 -1.75
CA THR A 2 -2.42 30.89 -2.73
C THR A 2 -1.25 30.16 -2.07
N ILE A 3 -0.47 29.44 -2.87
CA ILE A 3 0.76 28.78 -2.43
C ILE A 3 1.81 29.86 -2.09
N LYS A 4 2.27 29.88 -0.84
CA LYS A 4 3.33 30.78 -0.37
C LYS A 4 4.73 30.15 -0.40
N LYS A 5 4.81 28.84 -0.12
CA LYS A 5 6.08 28.14 -0.03
C LYS A 5 5.89 26.65 -0.29
N ILE A 6 6.87 26.05 -0.99
CA ILE A 6 6.99 24.60 -1.18
C ILE A 6 8.35 24.17 -0.62
N THR A 7 8.39 23.11 0.17
CA THR A 7 9.63 22.61 0.77
C THR A 7 9.68 21.08 0.61
N PRO A 8 10.51 20.57 -0.29
CA PRO A 8 10.71 19.13 -0.46
C PRO A 8 11.75 18.61 0.55
N TYR A 9 11.56 17.37 0.98
CA TYR A 9 12.47 16.63 1.84
C TYR A 9 12.68 15.23 1.31
N GLN A 10 13.91 14.72 1.45
CA GLN A 10 14.16 13.29 1.37
C GLN A 10 13.86 12.69 2.74
N ILE A 11 13.02 11.67 2.76
CA ILE A 11 12.71 10.85 3.93
C ILE A 11 12.97 9.38 3.60
N LEU A 12 12.80 8.49 4.57
CA LEU A 12 12.84 7.05 4.34
C LEU A 12 11.41 6.48 4.32
N ASP A 13 11.17 5.52 3.45
CA ASP A 13 9.99 4.67 3.46
C ASP A 13 10.11 3.53 4.48
N SER A 14 9.10 2.68 4.59
CA SER A 14 9.04 1.56 5.53
C SER A 14 10.08 0.46 5.29
N ARG A 15 10.75 0.48 4.12
CA ARG A 15 11.86 -0.44 3.78
C ARG A 15 13.22 0.17 4.10
N GLY A 16 13.27 1.45 4.49
CA GLY A 16 14.50 2.21 4.68
C GLY A 16 15.03 2.81 3.38
N GLU A 17 14.24 2.75 2.29
CA GLU A 17 14.61 3.37 1.01
C GLU A 17 14.25 4.86 0.99
N PRO A 18 15.08 5.71 0.36
CA PRO A 18 14.77 7.12 0.22
C PRO A 18 13.48 7.35 -0.57
N THR A 19 12.68 8.31 -0.12
CA THR A 19 11.51 8.80 -0.86
C THR A 19 11.30 10.29 -0.61
N LEU A 20 10.32 10.88 -1.30
CA LEU A 20 9.98 12.30 -1.21
C LEU A 20 8.89 12.56 -0.18
N LEU A 21 9.05 13.66 0.57
CA LEU A 21 7.98 14.34 1.27
C LEU A 21 7.97 15.80 0.81
N VAL A 22 6.82 16.30 0.41
CA VAL A 22 6.64 17.73 0.13
C VAL A 22 5.76 18.35 1.21
N MET A 23 6.24 19.47 1.80
CA MET A 23 5.45 20.34 2.64
C MET A 23 5.10 21.61 1.87
N MET A 24 3.81 21.92 1.79
CA MET A 24 3.28 23.10 1.11
C MET A 24 2.62 24.04 2.11
N TYR A 25 2.79 25.34 1.93
CA TYR A 25 2.28 26.38 2.82
C TYR A 25 1.42 27.36 2.03
N SER A 26 0.30 27.76 2.59
CA SER A 26 -0.55 28.83 2.08
C SER A 26 -0.12 30.22 2.59
N ASP A 27 -0.63 31.26 1.96
CA ASP A 27 -0.41 32.66 2.33
C ASP A 27 -1.03 33.04 3.67
N ASN A 28 -2.08 32.34 4.13
CA ASN A 28 -2.67 32.51 5.46
C ASN A 28 -2.00 31.69 6.58
N GLY A 29 -0.91 30.97 6.27
CA GLY A 29 -0.11 30.23 7.25
C GLY A 29 -0.51 28.77 7.48
N LEU A 30 -1.54 28.25 6.82
CA LEU A 30 -1.84 26.82 6.83
C LEU A 30 -0.74 26.02 6.10
N LYS A 31 -0.57 24.78 6.49
CA LYS A 31 0.41 23.88 5.86
C LYS A 31 -0.09 22.47 5.81
N ALA A 32 0.27 21.75 4.75
CA ALA A 32 0.05 20.33 4.61
C ALA A 32 1.29 19.65 4.03
N SER A 33 1.42 18.36 4.28
CA SER A 33 2.49 17.56 3.70
C SER A 33 1.96 16.24 3.15
N PHE A 34 2.68 15.72 2.16
CA PHE A 34 2.43 14.40 1.61
C PHE A 34 3.75 13.66 1.39
N GLY A 35 3.83 12.41 1.87
CA GLY A 35 4.95 11.51 1.68
C GLY A 35 4.61 10.42 0.66
N VAL A 36 5.46 10.26 -0.35
CA VAL A 36 5.21 9.35 -1.46
C VAL A 36 5.54 7.92 -1.08
N SER A 37 4.65 6.98 -1.41
CA SER A 37 4.88 5.54 -1.34
C SER A 37 5.54 5.01 -2.62
N ALA A 38 6.24 3.88 -2.54
CA ALA A 38 6.96 3.25 -3.65
C ALA A 38 6.76 1.72 -3.65
N GLY A 39 6.58 1.11 -4.83
CA GLY A 39 6.39 -0.33 -4.96
C GLY A 39 7.70 -1.13 -5.03
N THR A 40 7.66 -2.40 -4.62
CA THR A 40 8.71 -3.40 -4.88
C THR A 40 8.40 -4.14 -6.19
N SER A 41 7.16 -4.60 -6.36
CA SER A 41 6.64 -5.10 -7.63
C SER A 41 6.10 -3.93 -8.46
N LEU A 42 6.41 -3.88 -9.74
CA LEU A 42 6.00 -2.80 -10.64
C LEU A 42 5.36 -3.40 -11.88
N GLY A 43 4.17 -2.93 -12.24
CA GLY A 43 3.56 -3.20 -13.54
C GLY A 43 4.41 -2.58 -14.66
N LEU A 44 4.49 -3.23 -15.82
CA LEU A 44 5.40 -2.86 -16.92
C LEU A 44 5.21 -1.43 -17.42
N THR A 45 4.05 -0.84 -17.22
CA THR A 45 3.69 0.46 -17.76
C THR A 45 3.35 1.51 -16.70
N GLU A 46 3.71 1.28 -15.43
CA GLU A 46 3.59 2.30 -14.39
C GLU A 46 4.36 3.58 -14.76
N ALA A 47 3.93 4.71 -14.24
CA ALA A 47 4.65 5.96 -14.35
C ALA A 47 6.03 5.84 -13.66
N ALA A 48 7.04 6.46 -14.26
CA ALA A 48 8.42 6.27 -13.85
C ALA A 48 8.76 7.04 -12.57
N GLU A 49 9.26 6.34 -11.56
CA GLU A 49 9.91 6.99 -10.43
C GLU A 49 11.31 7.46 -10.81
N LYS A 50 11.68 8.66 -10.36
CA LYS A 50 13.02 9.20 -10.58
C LYS A 50 13.88 9.02 -9.36
N ARG A 51 15.09 8.50 -9.59
CA ARG A 51 16.13 8.26 -8.59
C ARG A 51 17.41 8.95 -9.03
N ASP A 52 18.34 9.20 -8.10
CA ASP A 52 19.58 9.91 -8.39
C ASP A 52 20.52 9.11 -9.33
N GLY A 53 20.44 7.77 -9.30
CA GLY A 53 21.26 6.85 -10.09
C GLY A 53 22.66 6.64 -9.54
N GLU A 54 23.22 7.63 -8.85
CA GLU A 54 24.56 7.62 -8.25
C GLU A 54 24.55 8.24 -6.84
N GLY A 55 25.62 8.05 -6.08
CA GLY A 55 25.84 8.69 -4.79
C GLY A 55 25.29 7.92 -3.59
N PRO A 56 24.88 8.61 -2.51
CA PRO A 56 24.36 7.98 -1.30
C PRO A 56 23.18 7.06 -1.56
N PHE A 57 22.93 6.12 -0.65
CA PHE A 57 21.86 5.11 -0.77
C PHE A 57 21.97 4.21 -2.01
N GLY A 58 23.20 3.98 -2.50
CA GLY A 58 23.40 3.16 -3.71
C GLY A 58 22.80 3.76 -4.98
N GLY A 59 22.56 5.08 -5.03
CA GLY A 59 21.90 5.75 -6.13
C GLY A 59 20.39 5.84 -6.04
N ASN A 60 19.75 5.26 -4.99
CA ASN A 60 18.31 5.32 -4.78
C ASN A 60 17.83 6.65 -4.16
N GLY A 61 18.73 7.64 -3.97
CA GLY A 61 18.40 8.96 -3.48
C GLY A 61 17.40 9.71 -4.37
N VAL A 62 16.84 10.81 -3.84
CA VAL A 62 15.87 11.68 -4.53
C VAL A 62 16.29 13.15 -4.50
N GLN A 63 17.61 13.42 -4.40
CA GLN A 63 18.14 14.78 -4.38
C GLN A 63 17.94 15.51 -5.70
N GLY A 64 18.01 14.78 -6.83
CA GLY A 64 17.67 15.31 -8.15
C GLY A 64 16.24 15.82 -8.22
N CYS A 65 15.27 15.06 -7.67
CA CYS A 65 13.87 15.49 -7.57
C CYS A 65 13.72 16.74 -6.69
N ILE A 66 14.41 16.80 -5.55
CA ILE A 66 14.42 17.97 -4.66
C ILE A 66 14.99 19.20 -5.39
N GLY A 67 16.08 19.02 -6.13
CA GLY A 67 16.66 20.07 -6.96
C GLY A 67 15.67 20.63 -7.97
N VAL A 68 14.98 19.76 -8.71
CA VAL A 68 13.95 20.13 -9.69
C VAL A 68 12.77 20.86 -9.03
N ILE A 69 12.27 20.37 -7.91
CA ILE A 69 11.18 21.05 -7.17
C ILE A 69 11.61 22.47 -6.80
N ASN A 70 12.82 22.67 -6.27
CA ASN A 70 13.28 23.96 -5.81
C ASN A 70 13.55 24.95 -6.96
N THR A 71 14.16 24.49 -8.05
CA THR A 71 14.68 25.38 -9.12
C THR A 71 13.75 25.54 -10.30
N VAL A 72 12.91 24.54 -10.61
CA VAL A 72 12.04 24.54 -11.79
C VAL A 72 10.59 24.73 -11.42
N ILE A 73 10.10 23.97 -10.43
CA ILE A 73 8.66 23.90 -10.11
C ILE A 73 8.25 25.05 -9.17
N THR A 74 8.91 25.19 -8.02
CA THR A 74 8.56 26.18 -7.01
C THR A 74 8.42 27.61 -7.59
N PRO A 75 9.35 28.13 -8.42
CA PRO A 75 9.20 29.48 -8.98
C PRO A 75 7.96 29.70 -9.84
N LYS A 76 7.38 28.63 -10.40
CA LYS A 76 6.18 28.69 -11.24
C LYS A 76 4.90 28.62 -10.43
N PHE A 77 4.94 27.99 -9.25
CA PHE A 77 3.74 27.72 -8.44
C PHE A 77 3.61 28.62 -7.20
N ILE A 78 4.59 29.46 -6.86
CA ILE A 78 4.40 30.49 -5.82
C ILE A 78 3.35 31.50 -6.30
N GLY A 79 2.33 31.73 -5.45
CA GLY A 79 1.18 32.56 -5.80
C GLY A 79 0.06 31.83 -6.54
N TYR A 80 0.22 30.53 -6.85
CA TYR A 80 -0.81 29.72 -7.50
C TYR A 80 -2.02 29.53 -6.57
N PRO A 81 -3.28 29.65 -7.06
CA PRO A 81 -4.46 29.47 -6.23
C PRO A 81 -4.60 28.03 -5.72
N LEU A 82 -5.33 27.88 -4.60
CA LEU A 82 -5.57 26.60 -3.90
C LEU A 82 -7.05 26.21 -4.02
N ASP A 83 -7.56 26.13 -5.25
CA ASP A 83 -8.97 25.93 -5.57
C ASP A 83 -9.24 24.81 -6.58
N GLU A 84 -8.33 24.56 -7.55
CA GLU A 84 -8.54 23.62 -8.64
C GLU A 84 -7.41 22.60 -8.74
N GLN A 85 -7.67 21.36 -8.27
CA GLN A 85 -6.70 20.26 -8.31
C GLN A 85 -6.31 19.88 -9.73
N ALA A 86 -7.28 19.83 -10.65
CA ALA A 86 -7.04 19.41 -12.02
C ALA A 86 -6.07 20.35 -12.73
N ASP A 87 -6.30 21.66 -12.64
CA ASP A 87 -5.45 22.66 -13.27
C ASP A 87 -4.02 22.63 -12.74
N PHE A 88 -3.87 22.42 -11.41
CA PHE A 88 -2.55 22.26 -10.78
C PHE A 88 -1.81 21.05 -11.32
N ASP A 89 -2.46 19.90 -11.37
CA ASP A 89 -1.88 18.65 -11.84
C ASP A 89 -1.59 18.68 -13.36
N GLU A 90 -2.47 19.26 -14.17
CA GLU A 90 -2.25 19.45 -15.61
C GLU A 90 -0.98 20.26 -15.90
N LEU A 91 -0.76 21.34 -15.13
CA LEU A 91 0.48 22.12 -15.26
C LEU A 91 1.72 21.30 -14.87
N LEU A 92 1.65 20.44 -13.85
CA LEU A 92 2.75 19.53 -13.48
C LEU A 92 3.01 18.52 -14.59
N ILE A 93 1.96 17.91 -15.15
CA ILE A 93 2.06 16.96 -16.27
C ILE A 93 2.67 17.62 -17.50
N ALA A 94 2.22 18.84 -17.82
CA ALA A 94 2.76 19.63 -18.95
C ALA A 94 4.24 20.00 -18.75
N LEU A 95 4.67 20.26 -17.52
CA LEU A 95 6.09 20.51 -17.20
C LEU A 95 6.95 19.27 -17.36
N ASP A 96 6.43 18.07 -17.06
CA ASP A 96 7.14 16.82 -17.34
C ASP A 96 7.20 16.55 -18.85
N GLY A 97 6.07 16.64 -19.53
CA GLY A 97 5.94 16.51 -20.98
C GLY A 97 6.18 15.11 -21.55
N SER A 98 6.44 14.10 -20.70
CA SER A 98 6.57 12.70 -21.11
C SER A 98 5.36 11.86 -20.70
N ALA A 99 5.07 10.79 -21.45
CA ALA A 99 3.90 9.95 -21.22
C ALA A 99 3.93 9.21 -19.87
N ARG A 100 5.13 8.87 -19.39
CA ARG A 100 5.35 8.11 -18.15
C ARG A 100 6.00 8.93 -17.04
N LYS A 101 5.99 10.26 -17.11
CA LYS A 101 6.64 11.16 -16.14
C LYS A 101 8.15 10.93 -15.99
N GLU A 102 8.83 10.58 -17.09
CA GLU A 102 10.25 10.20 -17.08
C GLU A 102 11.19 11.39 -16.88
N ASN A 103 10.74 12.62 -17.15
CA ASN A 103 11.57 13.82 -17.07
C ASN A 103 11.68 14.36 -15.63
N LEU A 104 10.56 14.54 -14.94
CA LEU A 104 10.51 15.05 -13.56
C LEU A 104 10.37 13.93 -12.52
N GLY A 105 9.76 12.81 -12.90
CA GLY A 105 9.46 11.66 -12.06
C GLY A 105 8.04 11.67 -11.49
N ALA A 106 7.35 10.52 -11.57
CA ALA A 106 6.03 10.35 -11.00
C ALA A 106 6.01 10.63 -9.49
N ASN A 107 7.05 10.24 -8.79
CA ASN A 107 7.23 10.53 -7.36
C ASN A 107 7.31 12.03 -7.07
N THR A 108 7.94 12.83 -7.96
CA THR A 108 7.97 14.30 -7.85
C THR A 108 6.58 14.91 -8.01
N LEU A 109 5.86 14.51 -9.06
CA LEU A 109 4.52 15.01 -9.34
C LEU A 109 3.56 14.63 -8.21
N LEU A 110 3.56 13.36 -7.80
CA LEU A 110 2.67 12.87 -6.76
C LEU A 110 2.90 13.54 -5.40
N ALA A 111 4.17 13.81 -5.04
CA ALA A 111 4.49 14.53 -3.80
C ALA A 111 3.84 15.92 -3.76
N LEU A 112 3.88 16.63 -4.90
CA LEU A 112 3.28 17.96 -5.05
C LEU A 112 1.75 17.90 -5.11
N SER A 113 1.20 17.00 -5.93
CA SER A 113 -0.23 16.81 -6.10
C SER A 113 -0.92 16.44 -4.77
N GLY A 114 -0.33 15.51 -4.00
CA GLY A 114 -0.88 15.10 -2.70
C GLY A 114 -0.77 16.20 -1.62
N ALA A 115 0.33 16.96 -1.61
CA ALA A 115 0.48 18.09 -0.69
C ALA A 115 -0.52 19.22 -1.03
N TYR A 116 -0.75 19.48 -2.33
CA TYR A 116 -1.73 20.43 -2.81
C TYR A 116 -3.15 20.01 -2.41
N LEU A 117 -3.54 18.76 -2.68
CA LEU A 117 -4.86 18.23 -2.32
C LEU A 117 -5.17 18.40 -0.83
N LYS A 118 -4.22 18.03 0.04
CA LYS A 118 -4.36 18.18 1.50
C LYS A 118 -4.44 19.63 1.93
N LEU A 119 -3.66 20.51 1.32
CA LEU A 119 -3.67 21.94 1.65
C LEU A 119 -4.96 22.60 1.17
N SER A 120 -5.47 22.27 -0.01
CA SER A 120 -6.75 22.78 -0.53
C SER A 120 -7.93 22.37 0.33
N ALA A 121 -7.94 21.14 0.86
CA ALA A 121 -8.94 20.70 1.84
C ALA A 121 -8.90 21.55 3.13
N LEU A 122 -7.69 21.80 3.69
CA LEU A 122 -7.51 22.64 4.87
C LEU A 122 -7.96 24.09 4.63
N VAL A 123 -7.60 24.67 3.49
CA VAL A 123 -8.00 26.02 3.08
C VAL A 123 -9.51 26.14 2.91
N SER A 124 -10.16 25.06 2.48
CA SER A 124 -11.62 24.97 2.35
C SER A 124 -12.32 24.65 3.68
N GLU A 125 -11.57 24.55 4.79
CA GLU A 125 -12.08 24.20 6.13
C GLU A 125 -12.87 22.88 6.15
N LYS A 126 -12.45 21.89 5.33
CA LYS A 126 -13.10 20.59 5.19
C LYS A 126 -12.18 19.46 5.62
N PRO A 127 -12.71 18.40 6.26
CA PRO A 127 -12.00 17.13 6.35
C PRO A 127 -11.59 16.67 4.95
N LEU A 128 -10.39 16.05 4.84
CA LEU A 128 -9.84 15.67 3.54
C LEU A 128 -10.78 14.72 2.77
N TRP A 129 -11.37 13.72 3.42
CA TRP A 129 -12.34 12.82 2.81
C TRP A 129 -13.58 13.53 2.25
N GLN A 130 -14.04 14.58 2.94
CA GLN A 130 -15.20 15.36 2.48
C GLN A 130 -14.84 16.21 1.25
N TYR A 131 -13.68 16.85 1.26
CA TYR A 131 -13.16 17.60 0.12
C TYR A 131 -13.03 16.68 -1.12
N ILE A 132 -12.47 15.47 -0.94
CA ILE A 132 -12.37 14.46 -2.00
C ILE A 132 -13.75 14.05 -2.51
N ALA A 133 -14.71 13.80 -1.62
CA ALA A 133 -16.07 13.38 -2.01
C ALA A 133 -16.78 14.44 -2.83
N GLU A 134 -16.70 15.70 -2.43
CA GLU A 134 -17.32 16.81 -3.15
C GLU A 134 -16.67 17.02 -4.52
N HIS A 135 -15.33 16.98 -4.59
CA HIS A 135 -14.60 17.12 -5.85
C HIS A 135 -14.99 16.01 -6.86
N ASN A 136 -15.15 14.78 -6.40
CA ASN A 136 -15.49 13.62 -7.23
C ASN A 136 -17.00 13.38 -7.35
N GLN A 137 -17.84 14.20 -6.71
CA GLN A 137 -19.31 14.04 -6.67
C GLN A 137 -19.72 12.63 -6.20
N THR A 138 -19.05 12.12 -5.16
CA THR A 138 -19.26 10.77 -4.62
C THR A 138 -19.94 10.81 -3.26
N SER A 139 -20.56 9.68 -2.88
CA SER A 139 -21.09 9.47 -1.52
C SER A 139 -20.04 8.75 -0.71
N PRO A 140 -19.54 9.33 0.40
CA PRO A 140 -18.59 8.63 1.27
C PRO A 140 -19.19 7.36 1.87
N GLU A 141 -18.41 6.28 1.83
CA GLU A 141 -18.78 4.99 2.41
C GLU A 141 -17.51 4.30 2.92
N PHE A 142 -17.61 3.64 4.08
CA PHE A 142 -16.45 2.91 4.61
C PHE A 142 -16.13 1.70 3.73
N PRO A 143 -14.86 1.59 3.28
CA PRO A 143 -14.43 0.46 2.48
C PRO A 143 -14.37 -0.83 3.31
N ARG A 144 -14.55 -1.98 2.67
CA ARG A 144 -14.15 -3.26 3.23
C ARG A 144 -12.62 -3.31 3.35
N LEU A 145 -12.09 -3.80 4.47
CA LEU A 145 -10.66 -3.83 4.71
C LEU A 145 -10.06 -5.16 4.23
N PHE A 146 -9.15 -5.08 3.28
CA PHE A 146 -8.35 -6.20 2.78
C PHE A 146 -7.03 -6.21 3.55
N ALA A 147 -6.94 -7.05 4.58
CA ALA A 147 -5.77 -7.12 5.44
C ALA A 147 -4.87 -8.30 5.06
N ASP A 148 -3.62 -8.04 4.72
CA ASP A 148 -2.63 -9.08 4.50
C ASP A 148 -2.24 -9.76 5.83
N ILE A 149 -2.58 -11.04 5.97
CA ILE A 149 -2.29 -11.81 7.17
C ILE A 149 -1.01 -12.63 7.02
N VAL A 150 -0.76 -13.13 5.80
CA VAL A 150 0.44 -13.87 5.46
C VAL A 150 0.98 -13.36 4.14
N GLY A 151 2.23 -12.94 4.13
CA GLY A 151 2.92 -12.45 2.95
C GLY A 151 3.82 -13.51 2.32
N GLY A 152 4.05 -13.36 1.02
CA GLY A 152 4.96 -14.17 0.21
C GLY A 152 5.47 -13.39 -1.00
N GLY A 153 5.81 -14.06 -2.09
CA GLY A 153 6.27 -13.45 -3.32
C GLY A 153 7.43 -12.48 -3.12
N MET A 154 7.31 -11.30 -3.68
CA MET A 154 8.31 -10.23 -3.52
C MET A 154 8.29 -9.59 -2.13
N HIS A 155 7.19 -9.72 -1.37
CA HIS A 155 7.03 -9.08 -0.05
C HIS A 155 7.65 -9.90 1.10
N ALA A 156 7.79 -11.21 0.93
CA ALA A 156 8.35 -12.09 1.96
C ALA A 156 8.85 -13.42 1.36
N PRO A 157 9.92 -14.04 1.90
CA PRO A 157 10.39 -15.33 1.43
C PRO A 157 9.43 -16.47 1.84
N GLY A 158 9.42 -17.54 1.06
CA GLY A 158 8.85 -18.83 1.46
C GLY A 158 7.55 -19.25 0.78
N LEU A 159 6.79 -18.34 0.22
CA LEU A 159 5.55 -18.59 -0.53
C LEU A 159 5.59 -17.82 -1.86
N ASP A 160 4.98 -18.35 -2.91
CA ASP A 160 4.98 -17.70 -4.22
C ASP A 160 3.83 -16.70 -4.38
N ILE A 161 2.66 -16.98 -3.81
CA ILE A 161 1.54 -16.03 -3.74
C ILE A 161 1.92 -14.87 -2.82
N GLN A 162 1.73 -13.64 -3.30
CA GLN A 162 2.26 -12.44 -2.66
C GLN A 162 1.51 -12.05 -1.39
N GLU A 163 0.16 -12.16 -1.37
CA GLU A 163 -0.65 -11.80 -0.19
C GLU A 163 -1.79 -12.79 0.04
N TYR A 164 -1.97 -13.20 1.29
CA TYR A 164 -3.12 -13.99 1.76
C TYR A 164 -3.96 -13.07 2.66
N MET A 165 -4.99 -12.49 2.06
CA MET A 165 -5.79 -11.45 2.67
C MET A 165 -7.07 -11.99 3.31
N VAL A 166 -7.48 -11.35 4.41
CA VAL A 166 -8.81 -11.53 5.00
C VAL A 166 -9.64 -10.26 4.88
N ILE A 167 -10.95 -10.41 4.72
CA ILE A 167 -11.89 -9.32 4.54
C ILE A 167 -13.07 -9.56 5.50
N PRO A 168 -13.09 -8.93 6.69
CA PRO A 168 -14.17 -9.13 7.65
C PRO A 168 -15.55 -8.78 7.07
N GLN A 169 -16.55 -9.57 7.41
CA GLN A 169 -17.95 -9.38 6.97
C GLN A 169 -18.72 -8.50 7.97
N VAL A 170 -18.19 -7.29 8.19
CA VAL A 170 -18.79 -6.24 9.04
C VAL A 170 -18.64 -4.88 8.39
N ASN A 171 -19.50 -3.94 8.76
CA ASN A 171 -19.64 -2.67 8.03
C ASN A 171 -18.99 -1.46 8.71
N SER A 172 -18.41 -1.60 9.91
CA SER A 172 -17.73 -0.49 10.57
C SER A 172 -16.22 -0.70 10.65
N PRO A 173 -15.41 0.36 10.55
CA PRO A 173 -13.96 0.28 10.70
C PRO A 173 -13.55 -0.34 12.03
N SER A 174 -14.12 0.10 13.14
CA SER A 174 -13.79 -0.41 14.48
C SER A 174 -14.04 -1.91 14.61
N ALA A 175 -15.19 -2.41 14.13
CA ALA A 175 -15.50 -3.84 14.15
C ALA A 175 -14.59 -4.64 13.19
N SER A 176 -14.30 -4.10 12.00
CA SER A 176 -13.39 -4.73 11.04
C SER A 176 -11.98 -4.84 11.61
N ILE A 177 -11.46 -3.77 12.20
CA ILE A 177 -10.11 -3.71 12.78
C ILE A 177 -10.00 -4.66 13.97
N ALA A 178 -11.03 -4.73 14.83
CA ALA A 178 -11.08 -5.68 15.95
C ALA A 178 -11.02 -7.14 15.44
N ALA A 179 -11.77 -7.47 14.40
CA ALA A 179 -11.74 -8.81 13.80
C ALA A 179 -10.36 -9.11 13.17
N ILE A 180 -9.78 -8.17 12.41
CA ILE A 180 -8.43 -8.32 11.80
C ILE A 180 -7.38 -8.54 12.89
N TYR A 181 -7.44 -7.78 13.99
CA TYR A 181 -6.55 -7.96 15.13
C TYR A 181 -6.62 -9.40 15.67
N GLU A 182 -7.82 -9.90 15.92
CA GLU A 182 -8.04 -11.25 16.46
C GLU A 182 -7.54 -12.32 15.50
N ILE A 183 -7.85 -12.18 14.19
CA ILE A 183 -7.39 -13.09 13.13
C ILE A 183 -5.87 -13.12 13.07
N TYR A 184 -5.22 -11.94 13.01
CA TYR A 184 -3.79 -11.83 12.88
C TYR A 184 -3.04 -12.47 14.06
N HIS A 185 -3.44 -12.17 15.30
CA HIS A 185 -2.80 -12.71 16.50
C HIS A 185 -3.03 -14.21 16.66
N THR A 186 -4.20 -14.70 16.27
CA THR A 186 -4.48 -16.14 16.28
C THR A 186 -3.66 -16.84 15.21
N MET A 187 -3.59 -16.30 13.99
CA MET A 187 -2.79 -16.87 12.91
C MET A 187 -1.31 -16.89 13.26
N ARG A 188 -0.80 -15.83 13.90
CA ARG A 188 0.57 -15.79 14.43
C ARG A 188 0.84 -16.94 15.39
N THR A 189 -0.09 -17.23 16.30
CA THR A 189 0.03 -18.36 17.23
C THR A 189 -0.01 -19.69 16.50
N VAL A 190 -0.86 -19.85 15.50
CA VAL A 190 -0.94 -21.06 14.67
C VAL A 190 0.39 -21.29 13.94
N MET A 191 0.93 -20.27 13.27
CA MET A 191 2.21 -20.35 12.56
C MET A 191 3.36 -20.68 13.51
N GLN A 192 3.42 -20.05 14.68
CA GLN A 192 4.43 -20.36 15.70
C GLN A 192 4.39 -21.81 16.17
N ASN A 193 3.20 -22.36 16.35
CA ASN A 193 3.01 -23.74 16.80
C ASN A 193 3.40 -24.76 15.70
N LEU A 194 3.12 -24.45 14.43
CA LEU A 194 3.43 -25.35 13.31
C LEU A 194 4.90 -25.29 12.88
N TYR A 195 5.49 -24.10 12.83
CA TYR A 195 6.80 -23.87 12.21
C TYR A 195 7.84 -23.22 13.14
N GLY A 196 7.49 -22.97 14.41
CA GLY A 196 8.36 -22.34 15.39
C GLY A 196 8.40 -20.81 15.33
N PRO A 197 9.21 -20.17 16.19
CA PRO A 197 9.23 -18.71 16.35
C PRO A 197 9.56 -17.92 15.07
N SER A 198 10.39 -18.47 14.19
CA SER A 198 10.76 -17.81 12.93
C SER A 198 9.57 -17.58 11.99
N ALA A 199 8.53 -18.41 12.08
CA ALA A 199 7.31 -18.24 11.29
C ALA A 199 6.45 -17.04 11.71
N THR A 200 6.85 -16.32 12.77
CA THR A 200 6.21 -15.07 13.21
C THR A 200 6.97 -13.81 12.77
N LEU A 201 8.05 -13.96 12.01
CA LEU A 201 8.66 -12.86 11.30
C LEU A 201 7.70 -12.32 10.23
N VAL A 202 7.90 -11.08 9.81
CA VAL A 202 6.95 -10.40 8.94
C VAL A 202 7.64 -9.85 7.69
N GLY A 203 6.89 -9.82 6.60
CA GLY A 203 7.28 -9.23 5.34
C GLY A 203 7.18 -7.70 5.32
N GLU A 204 7.35 -7.13 4.13
CA GLU A 204 7.34 -5.67 3.90
C GLU A 204 6.01 -5.03 4.28
N GLU A 205 4.90 -5.74 4.11
CA GLU A 205 3.54 -5.26 4.41
C GLU A 205 3.02 -5.69 5.79
N GLY A 206 3.87 -6.37 6.58
CA GLY A 206 3.53 -6.80 7.93
C GLY A 206 2.86 -8.17 8.01
N GLY A 207 2.50 -8.80 6.88
CA GLY A 207 2.02 -10.18 6.83
C GLY A 207 3.07 -11.14 7.36
N LEU A 208 2.63 -12.21 8.03
CA LEU A 208 3.53 -13.27 8.53
C LEU A 208 4.29 -13.92 7.37
N ALA A 209 5.56 -14.26 7.58
CA ALA A 209 6.44 -14.81 6.57
C ALA A 209 6.93 -16.23 6.92
N PRO A 210 6.05 -17.23 6.99
CA PRO A 210 6.45 -18.60 7.30
C PRO A 210 7.23 -19.21 6.14
N VAL A 211 8.34 -19.89 6.45
CA VAL A 211 9.15 -20.61 5.47
C VAL A 211 8.92 -22.11 5.63
N GLY A 212 8.93 -22.86 4.51
CA GLY A 212 8.73 -24.31 4.51
C GLY A 212 7.27 -24.75 4.65
N THR A 213 6.36 -23.90 4.19
CA THR A 213 4.90 -24.14 4.11
C THR A 213 4.45 -24.04 2.65
N SER A 214 3.16 -24.25 2.40
CA SER A 214 2.53 -24.11 1.09
C SER A 214 1.29 -23.24 1.15
N THR A 215 0.84 -22.73 0.02
CA THR A 215 -0.42 -22.00 -0.15
C THR A 215 -1.60 -22.75 0.48
N GLU A 216 -1.69 -24.06 0.21
CA GLU A 216 -2.80 -24.88 0.71
C GLU A 216 -2.84 -24.95 2.24
N VAL A 217 -1.68 -25.02 2.92
CA VAL A 217 -1.60 -25.01 4.39
C VAL A 217 -2.07 -23.68 4.96
N ILE A 218 -1.70 -22.56 4.34
CA ILE A 218 -2.15 -21.22 4.78
C ILE A 218 -3.66 -21.08 4.62
N LEU A 219 -4.20 -21.47 3.45
CA LEU A 219 -5.65 -21.42 3.18
C LEU A 219 -6.43 -22.32 4.12
N GLU A 220 -5.94 -23.51 4.42
CA GLU A 220 -6.54 -24.44 5.39
C GLU A 220 -6.59 -23.80 6.78
N ALA A 221 -5.48 -23.20 7.24
CA ALA A 221 -5.40 -22.53 8.54
C ALA A 221 -6.40 -21.35 8.63
N LEU A 222 -6.47 -20.51 7.59
CA LEU A 222 -7.44 -19.40 7.53
C LEU A 222 -8.89 -19.92 7.51
N SER A 223 -9.19 -20.97 6.71
CA SER A 223 -10.51 -21.56 6.66
C SER A 223 -10.95 -22.15 7.98
N GLN A 224 -10.07 -22.89 8.65
CA GLN A 224 -10.35 -23.43 10.00
C GLN A 224 -10.54 -22.32 11.03
N LEU A 225 -9.75 -21.25 10.95
CA LEU A 225 -9.91 -20.09 11.81
C LEU A 225 -11.26 -19.44 11.58
N ASN A 226 -11.68 -19.22 10.32
CA ASN A 226 -12.97 -18.64 9.97
C ASN A 226 -14.16 -19.43 10.56
N THR A 227 -14.06 -20.75 10.67
CA THR A 227 -15.12 -21.55 11.28
C THR A 227 -15.31 -21.25 12.78
N LYS A 228 -14.21 -20.86 13.48
CA LYS A 228 -14.17 -20.64 14.94
C LYS A 228 -14.45 -19.19 15.32
N MET A 229 -14.19 -18.23 14.42
CA MET A 229 -14.40 -16.81 14.67
C MET A 229 -15.88 -16.44 14.78
N THR A 230 -16.19 -15.50 15.65
CA THR A 230 -17.54 -14.90 15.76
C THR A 230 -17.81 -14.04 14.51
N THR A 231 -16.91 -13.14 14.18
CA THR A 231 -16.95 -12.36 12.93
C THR A 231 -16.40 -13.18 11.79
N LYS A 232 -17.24 -13.49 10.81
CA LYS A 232 -16.82 -14.19 9.60
C LYS A 232 -16.03 -13.27 8.68
N PHE A 233 -15.18 -13.86 7.84
CA PHE A 233 -14.41 -13.13 6.86
C PHE A 233 -14.32 -13.88 5.52
N ASP A 234 -14.14 -13.14 4.47
CA ASP A 234 -13.81 -13.68 3.17
C ASP A 234 -12.28 -13.81 3.04
N ILE A 235 -11.81 -14.76 2.23
CA ILE A 235 -10.39 -14.98 1.93
C ILE A 235 -10.14 -14.53 0.50
N ALA A 236 -9.14 -13.66 0.30
CA ALA A 236 -8.69 -13.25 -1.03
C ALA A 236 -7.18 -13.44 -1.17
N LEU A 237 -6.72 -13.65 -2.40
CA LEU A 237 -5.31 -13.77 -2.74
C LEU A 237 -4.90 -12.60 -3.64
N ALA A 238 -3.69 -12.06 -3.43
CA ALA A 238 -2.99 -11.31 -4.46
C ALA A 238 -1.87 -12.22 -5.01
N ALA A 239 -2.07 -12.73 -6.21
CA ALA A 239 -1.13 -13.68 -6.79
C ALA A 239 0.14 -12.98 -7.25
N ALA A 240 0.03 -11.78 -7.82
CA ALA A 240 1.11 -11.06 -8.48
C ALA A 240 1.88 -11.98 -9.45
N ALA A 241 1.12 -12.64 -10.34
CA ALA A 241 1.61 -13.78 -11.14
C ALA A 241 2.76 -13.42 -12.08
N ASN A 242 2.97 -12.11 -12.37
CA ASN A 242 4.16 -11.63 -13.07
C ASN A 242 5.46 -12.08 -12.39
N THR A 243 5.46 -12.23 -11.05
CA THR A 243 6.67 -12.51 -10.26
C THR A 243 7.16 -13.94 -10.39
N PHE A 244 6.29 -14.88 -10.73
CA PHE A 244 6.63 -16.29 -10.94
C PHE A 244 6.36 -16.79 -12.38
N PHE A 245 6.04 -15.87 -13.31
CA PHE A 245 5.91 -16.16 -14.74
C PHE A 245 7.25 -15.98 -15.44
N LYS A 246 7.75 -17.04 -16.07
CA LYS A 246 9.00 -17.03 -16.84
C LYS A 246 8.95 -18.00 -18.00
N ASP A 247 9.46 -17.58 -19.16
CA ASP A 247 9.58 -18.42 -20.35
C ASP A 247 8.27 -19.13 -20.77
N GLY A 248 7.12 -18.46 -20.55
CA GLY A 248 5.79 -18.97 -20.93
C GLY A 248 5.17 -19.95 -19.92
N VAL A 249 5.75 -20.09 -18.73
CA VAL A 249 5.23 -20.94 -17.66
C VAL A 249 5.26 -20.23 -16.30
N TYR A 250 4.36 -20.64 -15.43
CA TYR A 250 4.26 -20.20 -14.05
C TYR A 250 4.98 -21.20 -13.14
N ASN A 251 6.03 -20.73 -12.48
CA ASN A 251 6.77 -21.56 -11.52
C ASN A 251 6.22 -21.27 -10.12
N ILE A 252 5.31 -22.12 -9.67
CA ILE A 252 4.64 -21.99 -8.39
C ILE A 252 4.84 -23.23 -7.54
N GLU A 253 5.31 -23.04 -6.31
CA GLU A 253 5.72 -24.10 -5.38
C GLU A 253 6.79 -25.00 -6.07
N THR A 254 6.47 -26.22 -6.37
CA THR A 254 7.40 -27.16 -7.04
C THR A 254 6.98 -27.50 -8.48
N GLN A 255 6.04 -26.74 -9.05
CA GLN A 255 5.42 -27.00 -10.33
C GLN A 255 5.75 -25.93 -11.35
N SER A 256 5.83 -26.31 -12.63
CA SER A 256 5.86 -25.41 -13.78
C SER A 256 4.57 -25.61 -14.57
N LEU A 257 3.71 -24.62 -14.60
CA LEU A 257 2.34 -24.72 -15.10
C LEU A 257 2.12 -23.77 -16.29
N HIS A 258 1.37 -24.18 -17.29
CA HIS A 258 0.76 -23.25 -18.24
C HIS A 258 -0.47 -22.56 -17.62
N ALA A 259 -0.95 -21.49 -18.22
CA ALA A 259 -2.07 -20.71 -17.68
C ALA A 259 -3.32 -21.56 -17.41
N SER A 260 -3.66 -22.47 -18.31
CA SER A 260 -4.78 -23.39 -18.15
C SER A 260 -4.65 -24.34 -16.95
N ASP A 261 -3.43 -24.77 -16.60
CA ASP A 261 -3.18 -25.61 -15.43
C ASP A 261 -3.11 -24.80 -14.13
N LEU A 262 -2.57 -23.58 -14.20
CA LEU A 262 -2.64 -22.63 -13.07
C LEU A 262 -4.10 -22.29 -12.72
N LEU A 263 -4.96 -22.11 -13.73
CA LEU A 263 -6.40 -21.93 -13.48
C LEU A 263 -6.99 -23.12 -12.72
N LYS A 264 -6.65 -24.36 -13.10
CA LYS A 264 -7.15 -25.57 -12.40
C LYS A 264 -6.67 -25.60 -10.95
N LEU A 265 -5.44 -25.15 -10.69
CA LEU A 265 -4.92 -25.02 -9.33
C LEU A 265 -5.74 -24.01 -8.53
N TYR A 266 -5.99 -22.80 -9.04
CA TYR A 266 -6.86 -21.81 -8.41
C TYR A 266 -8.28 -22.31 -8.16
N GLN A 267 -8.86 -23.03 -9.14
CA GLN A 267 -10.18 -23.66 -8.98
C GLN A 267 -10.18 -24.74 -7.88
N SER A 268 -9.10 -25.51 -7.76
CA SER A 268 -8.97 -26.50 -6.69
C SER A 268 -8.95 -25.86 -5.31
N TRP A 269 -8.20 -24.77 -5.15
CA TRP A 269 -8.20 -24.00 -3.91
C TRP A 269 -9.56 -23.37 -3.62
N ASN A 270 -10.20 -22.79 -4.65
CA ASN A 270 -11.53 -22.22 -4.48
C ASN A 270 -12.57 -23.26 -4.08
N ASN A 271 -12.59 -24.44 -4.68
CA ASN A 271 -13.52 -25.53 -4.34
C ASN A 271 -13.35 -25.99 -2.89
N LYS A 272 -12.12 -25.90 -2.35
CA LYS A 272 -11.81 -26.35 -0.99
C LYS A 272 -12.02 -25.23 0.05
N PHE A 273 -11.68 -23.97 -0.28
CA PHE A 273 -11.58 -22.89 0.68
C PHE A 273 -12.53 -21.71 0.41
N ASN A 274 -13.30 -21.74 -0.66
CA ASN A 274 -14.26 -20.69 -1.03
C ASN A 274 -13.62 -19.29 -1.11
N LEU A 275 -12.70 -19.10 -2.03
CA LEU A 275 -12.01 -17.84 -2.25
C LEU A 275 -12.98 -16.75 -2.72
N TYR A 276 -12.91 -15.58 -2.13
CA TYR A 276 -13.69 -14.41 -2.54
C TYR A 276 -13.16 -13.79 -3.84
N ALA A 277 -11.83 -13.63 -3.93
CA ALA A 277 -11.19 -12.97 -5.05
C ALA A 277 -9.74 -13.47 -5.24
N ILE A 278 -9.25 -13.37 -6.48
CA ILE A 278 -7.82 -13.43 -6.80
C ILE A 278 -7.46 -12.18 -7.61
N GLU A 279 -6.47 -11.46 -7.14
CA GLU A 279 -5.86 -10.31 -7.81
C GLU A 279 -4.71 -10.80 -8.66
N ASP A 280 -4.62 -10.30 -9.89
CA ASP A 280 -3.60 -10.63 -10.90
C ASP A 280 -3.28 -12.13 -11.00
N PRO A 281 -4.29 -12.98 -11.33
CA PRO A 281 -4.12 -14.43 -11.35
C PRO A 281 -3.17 -14.90 -12.45
N PHE A 282 -2.93 -14.08 -13.48
CA PHE A 282 -1.99 -14.35 -14.58
C PHE A 282 -1.09 -13.13 -14.82
N ALA A 283 0.03 -13.35 -15.48
CA ALA A 283 0.94 -12.29 -15.88
C ALA A 283 0.31 -11.39 -16.97
N GLU A 284 0.51 -10.08 -16.87
CA GLU A 284 -0.07 -9.10 -17.82
C GLU A 284 0.42 -9.28 -19.28
N ASN A 285 1.56 -9.95 -19.48
CA ASN A 285 2.14 -10.26 -20.77
C ASN A 285 1.87 -11.71 -21.23
N ASP A 286 1.07 -12.48 -20.48
CA ASP A 286 0.64 -13.83 -20.90
C ASP A 286 -0.68 -13.76 -21.70
N LEU A 287 -0.59 -14.05 -22.99
CA LEU A 287 -1.75 -14.03 -23.89
C LEU A 287 -2.76 -15.14 -23.55
N GLU A 288 -2.31 -16.35 -23.18
CA GLU A 288 -3.20 -17.45 -22.79
C GLU A 288 -3.96 -17.07 -21.51
N GLY A 289 -3.27 -16.56 -20.50
CA GLY A 289 -3.89 -16.07 -19.25
C GLY A 289 -4.90 -14.95 -19.49
N THR A 290 -4.57 -14.00 -20.37
CA THR A 290 -5.46 -12.91 -20.77
C THR A 290 -6.75 -13.44 -21.40
N GLU A 291 -6.66 -14.39 -22.36
CA GLU A 291 -7.83 -14.98 -23.01
C GLU A 291 -8.66 -15.83 -22.03
N ILE A 292 -8.03 -16.47 -21.05
CA ILE A 292 -8.73 -17.16 -19.96
C ILE A 292 -9.56 -16.17 -19.14
N ILE A 293 -8.99 -15.01 -18.73
CA ILE A 293 -9.72 -13.99 -18.00
C ILE A 293 -10.93 -13.48 -18.82
N LYS A 294 -10.71 -13.15 -20.08
CA LYS A 294 -11.80 -12.73 -21.00
C LYS A 294 -12.91 -13.77 -21.14
N GLY A 295 -12.56 -15.05 -21.09
CA GLY A 295 -13.52 -16.16 -21.11
C GLY A 295 -14.34 -16.33 -19.83
N MET A 296 -13.85 -15.82 -18.71
CA MET A 296 -14.53 -15.88 -17.41
C MET A 296 -15.49 -14.72 -17.24
N LYS A 297 -16.69 -14.80 -17.84
CA LYS A 297 -17.71 -13.73 -17.76
C LYS A 297 -18.92 -14.18 -16.94
N GLY A 298 -19.53 -13.22 -16.24
CA GLY A 298 -20.81 -13.40 -15.56
C GLY A 298 -20.77 -14.26 -14.30
N GLN A 299 -21.90 -14.89 -13.94
CA GLN A 299 -22.09 -15.62 -12.68
C GLN A 299 -21.35 -16.97 -12.57
N ASN A 300 -20.71 -17.41 -13.64
CA ASN A 300 -19.97 -18.68 -13.67
C ASN A 300 -18.50 -18.55 -13.24
N LYS A 301 -18.09 -17.39 -12.73
CA LYS A 301 -16.73 -17.19 -12.19
C LYS A 301 -16.62 -17.94 -10.86
N PRO A 302 -15.56 -18.72 -10.66
CA PRO A 302 -15.35 -19.39 -9.39
C PRO A 302 -15.04 -18.40 -8.24
N PHE A 303 -14.41 -17.24 -8.55
CA PHE A 303 -14.05 -16.16 -7.64
C PHE A 303 -14.03 -14.83 -8.42
N LEU A 304 -14.01 -13.70 -7.72
CA LEU A 304 -13.84 -12.40 -8.37
C LEU A 304 -12.40 -12.24 -8.89
N ILE A 305 -12.27 -11.64 -10.06
CA ILE A 305 -10.96 -11.33 -10.66
C ILE A 305 -10.71 -9.84 -10.48
N ILE A 306 -9.57 -9.51 -9.85
CA ILE A 306 -9.15 -8.14 -9.58
C ILE A 306 -7.92 -7.85 -10.42
N GLY A 307 -7.90 -6.69 -11.11
CA GLY A 307 -6.75 -6.23 -11.90
C GLY A 307 -5.98 -5.15 -11.17
N ASP A 308 -4.66 -5.33 -11.07
CA ASP A 308 -3.67 -4.38 -10.56
C ASP A 308 -2.64 -4.05 -11.65
N ASP A 309 -1.67 -4.94 -11.89
CA ASP A 309 -0.58 -4.73 -12.87
C ASP A 309 -1.10 -4.59 -14.32
N TYR A 310 -2.20 -5.24 -14.65
CA TYR A 310 -2.86 -5.08 -15.97
C TYR A 310 -3.32 -3.65 -16.22
N THR A 311 -3.81 -2.97 -15.19
CA THR A 311 -4.45 -1.65 -15.32
C THR A 311 -3.53 -0.50 -14.91
N VAL A 312 -2.63 -0.72 -13.97
CA VAL A 312 -1.66 0.23 -13.40
C VAL A 312 -2.28 1.60 -13.09
N THR A 313 -3.53 1.62 -12.61
CA THR A 313 -4.31 2.86 -12.35
C THR A 313 -4.46 3.76 -13.59
N ASN A 314 -4.20 3.24 -14.78
CA ASN A 314 -4.23 4.04 -16.02
C ASN A 314 -5.63 4.02 -16.62
N ARG A 315 -6.25 5.21 -16.72
CA ARG A 315 -7.60 5.39 -17.27
C ARG A 315 -7.81 4.71 -18.63
N ALA A 316 -6.91 4.94 -19.58
CA ALA A 316 -7.07 4.40 -20.94
C ALA A 316 -6.98 2.86 -20.96
N LYS A 317 -6.08 2.27 -20.14
CA LYS A 317 -6.01 0.81 -19.98
C LYS A 317 -7.27 0.25 -19.32
N ILE A 318 -7.79 0.92 -18.28
CA ILE A 318 -9.04 0.52 -17.63
C ILE A 318 -10.17 0.50 -18.64
N GLU A 319 -10.35 1.57 -19.43
CA GLU A 319 -11.38 1.68 -20.47
C GLU A 319 -11.22 0.55 -21.52
N GLN A 320 -10.00 0.30 -21.98
CA GLN A 320 -9.70 -0.74 -22.97
C GLN A 320 -10.01 -2.16 -22.44
N LEU A 321 -9.52 -2.50 -21.25
CA LEU A 321 -9.65 -3.86 -20.70
C LEU A 321 -11.09 -4.13 -20.23
N GLN A 322 -11.77 -3.11 -19.74
CA GLN A 322 -13.15 -3.23 -19.30
C GLN A 322 -14.17 -3.21 -20.43
N ALA A 323 -13.78 -2.84 -21.67
CA ALA A 323 -14.60 -3.10 -22.84
C ALA A 323 -14.87 -4.62 -23.03
N ASP A 324 -13.95 -5.47 -22.57
CA ASP A 324 -14.09 -6.92 -22.52
C ASP A 324 -14.62 -7.45 -21.17
N GLU A 325 -14.99 -6.58 -20.22
CA GLU A 325 -15.44 -6.93 -18.86
C GLU A 325 -14.46 -7.87 -18.13
N MET A 326 -13.15 -7.63 -18.28
CA MET A 326 -12.12 -8.54 -17.80
C MET A 326 -12.10 -8.66 -16.27
N PHE A 327 -12.30 -7.55 -15.56
CA PHE A 327 -12.12 -7.47 -14.12
C PHE A 327 -13.42 -7.12 -13.39
N ASP A 328 -13.66 -7.79 -12.26
CA ASP A 328 -14.75 -7.47 -11.32
C ASP A 328 -14.39 -6.32 -10.40
N GLY A 329 -13.08 -6.14 -10.17
CA GLY A 329 -12.51 -5.06 -9.37
C GLY A 329 -11.20 -4.56 -9.96
N ILE A 330 -10.87 -3.32 -9.66
CA ILE A 330 -9.64 -2.65 -10.10
C ILE A 330 -8.96 -2.04 -8.90
N VAL A 331 -7.68 -2.36 -8.73
CA VAL A 331 -6.81 -1.76 -7.73
C VAL A 331 -6.35 -0.39 -8.21
N ILE A 332 -6.43 0.59 -7.33
CA ILE A 332 -6.04 1.97 -7.58
C ILE A 332 -4.91 2.36 -6.63
N LYS A 333 -3.77 2.74 -7.20
CA LYS A 333 -2.55 3.15 -6.51
C LYS A 333 -2.07 4.49 -7.08
N PRO A 334 -2.20 5.61 -6.35
CA PRO A 334 -1.88 6.95 -6.88
C PRO A 334 -0.47 7.09 -7.47
N ASN A 335 0.50 6.34 -6.92
CA ASN A 335 1.88 6.41 -7.41
C ASN A 335 2.09 5.73 -8.78
N GLN A 336 1.17 4.87 -9.25
CA GLN A 336 1.24 4.25 -10.57
C GLN A 336 1.01 5.25 -11.71
N VAL A 337 0.36 6.39 -11.43
CA VAL A 337 0.08 7.44 -12.42
C VAL A 337 0.75 8.78 -12.10
N GLY A 338 0.94 9.12 -10.84
CA GLY A 338 1.76 10.25 -10.41
C GLY A 338 1.00 11.52 -10.06
N THR A 339 -0.34 11.58 -10.22
CA THR A 339 -1.17 12.71 -9.77
C THR A 339 -2.51 12.23 -9.20
N PHE A 340 -3.13 13.06 -8.36
CA PHE A 340 -4.48 12.75 -7.85
C PHE A 340 -5.57 12.97 -8.90
N THR A 341 -5.38 13.88 -9.84
CA THR A 341 -6.31 14.08 -10.98
C THR A 341 -6.39 12.80 -11.82
N GLU A 342 -5.25 12.23 -12.24
CA GLU A 342 -5.23 10.95 -12.98
C GLU A 342 -5.79 9.80 -12.14
N THR A 343 -5.54 9.81 -10.82
CA THR A 343 -6.12 8.83 -9.89
C THR A 343 -7.65 8.91 -9.87
N PHE A 344 -8.21 10.12 -9.80
CA PHE A 344 -9.66 10.34 -9.82
C PHE A 344 -10.27 9.94 -11.16
N GLU A 345 -9.62 10.23 -12.28
CA GLU A 345 -10.03 9.78 -13.61
C GLU A 345 -10.07 8.25 -13.73
N ALA A 346 -9.06 7.56 -13.20
CA ALA A 346 -9.02 6.10 -13.16
C ALA A 346 -10.18 5.51 -12.32
N ILE A 347 -10.48 6.11 -11.16
CA ILE A 347 -11.61 5.74 -10.31
C ILE A 347 -12.94 5.93 -11.06
N ALA A 348 -13.11 7.07 -11.73
CA ALA A 348 -14.32 7.37 -12.50
C ALA A 348 -14.51 6.36 -13.65
N SER A 349 -13.44 6.04 -14.38
CA SER A 349 -13.44 5.05 -15.45
C SER A 349 -13.79 3.63 -14.95
N ALA A 350 -13.18 3.19 -13.84
CA ALA A 350 -13.50 1.91 -13.23
C ALA A 350 -14.99 1.80 -12.86
N ARG A 351 -15.55 2.87 -12.28
CA ARG A 351 -16.99 2.93 -11.94
C ARG A 351 -17.92 2.95 -13.15
N ALA A 352 -17.56 3.70 -14.18
CA ALA A 352 -18.33 3.76 -15.41
C ALA A 352 -18.45 2.37 -16.07
N SER A 353 -17.42 1.54 -15.92
CA SER A 353 -17.43 0.15 -16.37
C SER A 353 -18.01 -0.84 -15.36
N LYS A 354 -18.55 -0.37 -14.22
CA LYS A 354 -19.13 -1.16 -13.12
C LYS A 354 -18.12 -2.04 -12.36
N ALA A 355 -16.83 -1.82 -12.55
CA ALA A 355 -15.82 -2.48 -11.75
C ALA A 355 -15.78 -1.90 -10.32
N LYS A 356 -15.53 -2.77 -9.35
CA LYS A 356 -15.37 -2.38 -7.95
C LYS A 356 -14.01 -1.67 -7.78
N VAL A 357 -14.02 -0.50 -7.14
CA VAL A 357 -12.80 0.26 -6.85
C VAL A 357 -12.19 -0.23 -5.54
N ILE A 358 -10.91 -0.57 -5.56
CA ILE A 358 -10.13 -0.99 -4.39
C ILE A 358 -8.92 -0.07 -4.30
N ILE A 359 -8.91 0.83 -3.32
CA ILE A 359 -7.73 1.66 -3.07
C ILE A 359 -6.64 0.82 -2.39
N SER A 360 -5.39 1.02 -2.76
CA SER A 360 -4.30 0.21 -2.22
C SER A 360 -3.09 1.05 -1.80
N GLN A 361 -2.45 0.58 -0.73
CA GLN A 361 -1.09 0.94 -0.33
C GLN A 361 -0.04 0.39 -1.32
N ARG A 362 1.25 0.66 -1.01
CA ARG A 362 2.40 0.02 -1.65
C ARG A 362 3.27 -0.69 -0.59
N SER A 363 4.17 -1.55 -1.05
CA SER A 363 5.14 -2.25 -0.19
C SER A 363 6.04 -1.26 0.58
N GLY A 364 6.58 -0.23 -0.07
CA GLY A 364 7.28 0.87 0.56
C GLY A 364 6.33 2.03 0.89
N GLU A 365 5.92 2.15 2.14
CA GLU A 365 4.96 3.16 2.61
C GLU A 365 5.61 4.21 3.51
N THR A 366 4.95 5.35 3.59
CA THR A 366 5.21 6.37 4.61
C THR A 366 4.11 6.37 5.67
N ASN A 367 4.26 7.18 6.73
CA ASN A 367 3.20 7.35 7.71
C ASN A 367 2.02 8.22 7.21
N ASP A 368 2.01 8.61 5.94
CA ASP A 368 0.88 9.33 5.35
C ASP A 368 -0.36 8.43 5.28
N SER A 369 -1.52 8.99 5.63
CA SER A 369 -2.78 8.26 5.70
C SER A 369 -3.82 8.68 4.65
N LEU A 370 -3.42 9.50 3.66
CA LEU A 370 -4.32 10.06 2.65
C LEU A 370 -5.15 8.98 1.96
N ILE A 371 -4.60 7.78 1.71
CA ILE A 371 -5.33 6.70 1.04
C ILE A 371 -6.56 6.23 1.82
N SER A 372 -6.61 6.41 3.15
CA SER A 372 -7.80 6.12 3.96
C SER A 372 -8.89 7.17 3.74
N ASP A 373 -8.52 8.46 3.71
CA ASP A 373 -9.42 9.55 3.33
C ASP A 373 -9.92 9.39 1.88
N LEU A 374 -9.02 8.98 0.96
CA LEU A 374 -9.35 8.71 -0.43
C LEU A 374 -10.38 7.58 -0.53
N ALA A 375 -10.13 6.44 0.09
CA ALA A 375 -11.01 5.29 0.02
C ALA A 375 -12.41 5.60 0.57
N TYR A 376 -12.47 6.27 1.72
CA TYR A 376 -13.74 6.68 2.33
C TYR A 376 -14.44 7.75 1.47
N GLY A 377 -13.74 8.81 1.09
CA GLY A 377 -14.30 9.95 0.36
C GLY A 377 -14.85 9.57 -1.01
N VAL A 378 -14.17 8.69 -1.74
CA VAL A 378 -14.72 8.18 -3.01
C VAL A 378 -15.73 7.04 -2.81
N GLY A 379 -15.99 6.53 -1.61
CA GLY A 379 -16.84 5.35 -1.37
C GLY A 379 -16.31 4.12 -2.11
N ALA A 380 -15.03 3.79 -1.92
CA ALA A 380 -14.41 2.62 -2.52
C ALA A 380 -14.99 1.33 -1.93
N MET A 381 -15.14 0.29 -2.73
CA MET A 381 -15.58 -1.02 -2.23
C MET A 381 -14.56 -1.60 -1.26
N GLY A 382 -13.28 -1.40 -1.49
CA GLY A 382 -12.21 -1.97 -0.68
C GLY A 382 -11.03 -1.05 -0.45
N LEU A 383 -10.29 -1.34 0.61
CA LEU A 383 -9.01 -0.70 0.93
C LEU A 383 -8.01 -1.77 1.37
N LYS A 384 -6.89 -1.91 0.63
CA LYS A 384 -5.76 -2.76 0.99
C LYS A 384 -4.80 -1.97 1.86
N LEU A 385 -4.49 -2.48 3.05
CA LEU A 385 -3.74 -1.78 4.09
C LEU A 385 -2.49 -2.53 4.58
N GLY A 386 -2.26 -3.77 4.12
CA GLY A 386 -1.31 -4.69 4.75
C GLY A 386 -1.83 -5.24 6.09
N ALA A 387 -0.93 -5.76 6.93
CA ALA A 387 -1.27 -6.29 8.25
C ALA A 387 -1.54 -5.17 9.27
N PRO A 388 -2.24 -5.48 10.39
CA PRO A 388 -2.53 -4.49 11.44
C PRO A 388 -1.33 -4.21 12.35
N ILE A 389 -0.14 -4.27 11.81
CA ILE A 389 1.15 -3.98 12.46
C ILE A 389 2.02 -3.13 11.56
N ARG A 390 3.19 -2.68 12.04
CA ARG A 390 4.08 -1.70 11.41
C ARG A 390 3.45 -0.31 11.37
N GLY A 391 4.18 0.70 11.79
CA GLY A 391 3.65 2.04 12.03
C GLY A 391 2.98 2.68 10.82
N GLU A 392 3.57 2.49 9.65
CA GLU A 392 3.06 3.02 8.38
C GLU A 392 1.74 2.40 7.93
N ARG A 393 1.48 1.13 8.30
CA ARG A 393 0.20 0.45 8.04
C ARG A 393 -0.83 0.90 9.07
N VAL A 394 -0.46 0.85 10.36
CA VAL A 394 -1.31 1.25 11.50
C VAL A 394 -1.80 2.68 11.36
N ALA A 395 -1.00 3.60 10.81
CA ALA A 395 -1.44 4.98 10.55
C ALA A 395 -2.72 5.05 9.69
N LYS A 396 -2.86 4.17 8.71
CA LYS A 396 -4.03 4.13 7.82
C LYS A 396 -5.26 3.51 8.50
N TYR A 397 -5.06 2.46 9.30
CA TYR A 397 -6.10 1.88 10.16
C TYR A 397 -6.62 2.91 11.18
N ASN A 398 -5.71 3.61 11.86
CA ASN A 398 -6.07 4.63 12.84
C ASN A 398 -6.85 5.78 12.18
N ARG A 399 -6.50 6.17 10.94
CA ARG A 399 -7.22 7.23 10.23
C ARG A 399 -8.69 6.87 9.99
N LEU A 400 -9.00 5.61 9.68
CA LEU A 400 -10.40 5.18 9.55
C LEU A 400 -11.14 5.24 10.89
N LEU A 401 -10.48 4.88 12.01
CA LEU A 401 -11.05 5.03 13.35
C LEU A 401 -11.31 6.49 13.72
N GLU A 402 -10.41 7.40 13.34
CA GLU A 402 -10.61 8.84 13.53
C GLU A 402 -11.84 9.33 12.75
N ILE A 403 -11.97 8.96 11.47
CA ILE A 403 -13.12 9.34 10.64
C ILE A 403 -14.42 8.81 11.26
N GLU A 404 -14.45 7.54 11.69
CA GLU A 404 -15.62 6.93 12.35
C GLU A 404 -16.00 7.70 13.63
N ALA A 405 -15.02 8.02 14.47
CA ALA A 405 -15.24 8.74 15.73
C ALA A 405 -15.75 10.16 15.51
N ASP A 406 -15.23 10.89 14.52
CA ASP A 406 -15.67 12.24 14.16
C ASP A 406 -17.13 12.24 13.66
N LEU A 407 -17.51 11.25 12.85
CA LEU A 407 -18.88 11.09 12.37
C LEU A 407 -19.86 10.80 13.52
N ASP A 408 -19.50 9.92 14.44
CA ASP A 408 -20.30 9.59 15.63
C ASP A 408 -20.47 10.81 16.55
N ALA A 409 -19.43 11.60 16.76
CA ALA A 409 -19.47 12.82 17.55
C ALA A 409 -20.44 13.85 16.93
N ASN A 410 -20.36 14.05 15.60
CA ASN A 410 -21.23 14.99 14.88
C ASN A 410 -22.70 14.54 14.92
N GLN A 411 -23.00 13.23 14.82
CA GLN A 411 -24.36 12.72 14.96
C GLN A 411 -24.93 12.95 16.37
N LYS A 412 -24.13 12.76 17.41
CA LYS A 412 -24.53 13.04 18.80
C LYS A 412 -24.83 14.51 19.03
N LEU A 413 -24.02 15.42 18.48
CA LEU A 413 -24.25 16.86 18.53
C LEU A 413 -25.52 17.26 17.80
N ALA A 414 -25.76 16.74 16.59
CA ALA A 414 -26.97 17.00 15.82
C ALA A 414 -28.24 16.46 16.52
N GLY A 415 -28.14 15.28 17.15
CA GLY A 415 -29.24 14.69 17.94
C GLY A 415 -29.56 15.46 19.23
N SER A 416 -28.55 16.10 19.85
CA SER A 416 -28.74 16.89 21.09
C SER A 416 -29.36 18.27 20.85
N THR A 417 -29.30 18.81 19.63
CA THR A 417 -29.92 20.09 19.29
C THR A 417 -31.45 19.98 19.10
N ASN A 418 -32.01 18.79 19.05
CA ASN A 418 -33.48 18.54 18.94
C ASN A 418 -34.19 18.36 20.30
N VAL A 419 -33.51 18.55 21.44
CA VAL A 419 -34.11 18.41 22.77
C VAL A 419 -33.93 19.72 23.56
N VAL A 420 -34.59 20.80 23.13
CA VAL A 420 -34.94 21.92 24.03
C VAL A 420 -36.32 22.45 23.65
N THR A 421 -37.38 21.79 24.10
CA THR A 421 -38.62 22.41 24.55
C THR A 421 -39.52 21.36 25.20
N ALA A 422 -39.33 21.09 26.51
CA ALA A 422 -40.43 20.67 27.39
C ALA A 422 -40.15 21.28 28.76
N PRO A 423 -41.14 21.90 29.43
CA PRO A 423 -40.96 22.59 30.69
C PRO A 423 -40.75 21.57 31.83
N MET A 424 -39.81 21.89 32.66
CA MET A 424 -39.47 21.13 33.87
C MET A 424 -40.71 20.99 34.81
N ALA A 425 -41.24 19.79 34.94
CA ALA A 425 -42.09 19.41 36.05
C ALA A 425 -41.16 18.90 37.18
N ASN A 426 -41.30 19.56 38.34
CA ASN A 426 -40.60 19.27 39.57
C ASN A 426 -40.79 17.79 39.98
N GLN A 427 -39.74 16.96 39.91
CA GLN A 427 -39.69 15.68 40.60
C GLN A 427 -38.43 15.66 41.51
N LYS A 428 -38.74 15.47 42.81
CA LYS A 428 -37.77 15.31 43.89
C LYS A 428 -36.87 14.10 43.64
N SER A 429 -35.56 14.32 43.71
CA SER A 429 -34.53 13.28 43.66
C SER A 429 -34.68 12.29 44.81
N PRO A 430 -34.56 10.97 44.58
CA PRO A 430 -34.28 10.02 45.67
C PRO A 430 -32.78 10.05 45.97
N VAL A 431 -32.50 10.02 47.28
CA VAL A 431 -31.16 9.99 47.88
C VAL A 431 -30.38 8.80 47.37
N ALA A 432 -29.20 9.02 46.79
CA ALA A 432 -28.28 7.97 46.43
C ALA A 432 -27.66 7.35 47.68
N THR A 433 -27.93 6.07 47.91
CA THR A 433 -27.19 5.25 48.87
C THR A 433 -25.81 4.97 48.31
N ALA A 434 -24.78 5.32 49.05
CA ALA A 434 -23.40 5.06 48.74
C ALA A 434 -23.12 3.58 48.61
N ILE A 435 -22.61 3.14 47.44
CA ILE A 435 -22.05 1.82 47.24
C ILE A 435 -20.57 1.88 47.63
N GLU A 436 -20.20 1.12 48.66
CA GLU A 436 -18.80 0.97 49.06
C GLU A 436 -18.01 0.26 47.91
N PRO A 437 -16.77 0.67 47.66
CA PRO A 437 -15.95 0.04 46.61
C PRO A 437 -15.46 -1.34 47.08
N VAL A 438 -15.89 -2.38 46.38
CA VAL A 438 -15.32 -3.72 46.51
C VAL A 438 -13.94 -3.73 45.90
N ALA A 439 -12.92 -3.95 46.74
CA ALA A 439 -11.54 -4.13 46.26
C ALA A 439 -11.42 -5.39 45.40
N PRO A 440 -10.69 -5.32 44.24
CA PRO A 440 -10.47 -6.52 43.44
C PRO A 440 -9.56 -7.50 44.19
N SER A 441 -10.03 -8.73 44.38
CA SER A 441 -9.19 -9.82 44.85
C SER A 441 -8.12 -10.17 43.83
N ALA A 442 -6.87 -10.07 44.24
CA ALA A 442 -5.74 -10.48 43.41
C ALA A 442 -5.78 -11.99 43.12
N PRO A 443 -5.54 -12.44 41.89
CA PRO A 443 -5.41 -13.85 41.60
C PRO A 443 -4.13 -14.40 42.25
N SER A 444 -4.25 -15.44 43.08
CA SER A 444 -3.13 -16.18 43.65
C SER A 444 -2.45 -17.00 42.56
N TYR A 445 -1.32 -16.54 42.04
CA TYR A 445 -0.44 -17.38 41.25
C TYR A 445 0.36 -18.29 42.18
N SER A 446 0.08 -19.59 42.11
CA SER A 446 0.93 -20.63 42.66
C SER A 446 2.25 -20.65 41.89
N SER A 447 3.31 -20.20 42.51
CA SER A 447 4.65 -20.22 41.96
C SER A 447 5.26 -21.62 42.05
N ALA A 448 5.52 -22.22 40.91
CA ALA A 448 6.59 -23.20 40.75
C ALA A 448 7.11 -23.16 39.32
N TYR A 449 7.69 -22.03 38.93
CA TYR A 449 8.56 -22.00 37.77
C TYR A 449 10.00 -22.12 38.25
N VAL A 450 10.61 -23.29 38.07
CA VAL A 450 12.03 -23.50 38.21
C VAL A 450 12.62 -23.29 36.81
N PRO A 451 13.43 -22.24 36.59
CA PRO A 451 14.04 -22.04 35.29
C PRO A 451 15.05 -23.19 35.01
N PRO A 452 15.10 -23.72 33.78
CA PRO A 452 16.12 -24.70 33.43
C PRO A 452 17.50 -24.07 33.55
N THR A 453 18.43 -24.81 34.11
CA THR A 453 19.84 -24.44 34.19
C THR A 453 20.40 -24.19 32.77
N PRO A 454 21.07 -23.05 32.53
CA PRO A 454 21.65 -22.77 31.23
C PRO A 454 22.69 -23.84 30.88
N PRO A 455 22.75 -24.27 29.62
CA PRO A 455 23.80 -25.18 29.16
C PRO A 455 25.19 -24.50 29.34
N PRO A 456 26.27 -25.28 29.55
CA PRO A 456 27.61 -24.72 29.70
C PRO A 456 27.97 -23.88 28.47
N ALA A 457 28.53 -22.71 28.72
CA ALA A 457 28.97 -21.78 27.69
C ALA A 457 29.91 -22.47 26.69
N GLN A 458 29.40 -22.69 25.48
CA GLN A 458 30.27 -22.99 24.34
C GLN A 458 31.03 -21.71 24.00
N THR A 459 32.36 -21.79 24.08
CA THR A 459 33.25 -20.71 23.64
C THR A 459 32.98 -20.45 22.17
N ALA A 460 32.44 -19.25 21.85
CA ALA A 460 32.25 -18.81 20.48
C ALA A 460 33.62 -18.90 19.74
N PRO A 461 33.62 -19.36 18.47
CA PRO A 461 34.83 -19.30 17.65
C PRO A 461 35.23 -17.84 17.48
N VAL A 462 36.51 -17.55 17.83
CA VAL A 462 37.12 -16.25 17.60
C VAL A 462 37.21 -16.03 16.08
N PHE A 463 36.41 -15.08 15.59
CA PHE A 463 36.44 -14.65 14.19
C PHE A 463 37.80 -13.97 13.93
N GLN A 464 38.72 -14.65 13.27
CA GLN A 464 39.91 -14.01 12.73
C GLN A 464 39.57 -13.42 11.35
N PRO A 465 39.78 -12.10 11.15
CA PRO A 465 39.59 -11.52 9.82
C PRO A 465 40.65 -12.09 8.86
N PRO A 466 40.30 -12.34 7.59
CA PRO A 466 41.26 -12.84 6.61
C PRO A 466 42.38 -11.82 6.43
N THR A 467 43.63 -12.27 6.65
CA THR A 467 44.83 -11.50 6.31
C THR A 467 44.97 -11.46 4.79
N SER A 468 44.61 -10.33 4.17
CA SER A 468 44.93 -10.08 2.76
C SER A 468 46.46 -9.83 2.65
N PRO A 469 47.16 -10.46 1.70
CA PRO A 469 48.53 -10.10 1.43
C PRO A 469 48.58 -8.70 0.80
N LEU A 470 49.33 -7.82 1.45
CA LEU A 470 49.70 -6.53 0.90
C LEU A 470 50.46 -6.75 -0.41
N ASN A 471 49.87 -6.52 -1.55
CA ASN A 471 50.56 -6.39 -2.81
C ASN A 471 51.45 -5.14 -2.75
N GLN A 472 52.79 -5.38 -2.82
CA GLN A 472 53.78 -4.36 -3.00
C GLN A 472 53.52 -3.65 -4.34
N VAL A 473 53.22 -2.36 -4.29
CA VAL A 473 53.20 -1.49 -5.46
C VAL A 473 54.63 -1.24 -5.90
N THR A 474 55.04 -1.93 -6.95
CA THR A 474 56.29 -1.58 -7.68
C THR A 474 55.90 -0.46 -8.66
N THR A 475 56.51 0.71 -8.48
CA THR A 475 56.50 1.84 -9.42
C THR A 475 57.22 1.46 -10.72
N PRO A 476 56.62 1.64 -11.91
CA PRO A 476 57.34 1.52 -13.16
C PRO A 476 58.08 2.84 -13.45
N ALA A 477 59.33 2.69 -13.90
CA ALA A 477 60.20 3.76 -14.33
C ALA A 477 59.63 4.46 -15.56
N SER A 478 59.78 5.78 -15.57
CA SER A 478 59.46 6.67 -16.71
C SER A 478 60.35 6.36 -17.92
N THR A 479 59.73 5.97 -19.04
CA THR A 479 60.33 6.08 -20.36
C THR A 479 59.59 7.10 -21.21
N ASN A 480 60.25 8.19 -21.49
CA ASN A 480 59.85 9.17 -22.50
C ASN A 480 59.80 8.49 -23.87
N ASN A 481 58.65 8.51 -24.54
CA ASN A 481 58.57 8.33 -25.97
C ASN A 481 57.64 9.38 -26.56
N ALA A 482 58.23 10.18 -27.45
CA ALA A 482 57.62 11.25 -28.23
C ALA A 482 56.53 10.71 -29.17
N ILE A 483 55.41 11.36 -29.18
CA ILE A 483 54.28 11.07 -30.08
C ILE A 483 54.46 11.93 -31.35
N ALA A 484 54.56 11.25 -32.51
CA ALA A 484 54.45 11.87 -33.83
C ALA A 484 52.96 12.08 -34.21
N PRO A 485 52.60 13.12 -34.96
CA PRO A 485 51.22 13.44 -35.30
C PRO A 485 50.67 12.55 -36.41
N ASN A 486 49.42 12.10 -36.26
CA ASN A 486 48.65 11.36 -37.23
C ASN A 486 48.12 12.27 -38.36
N PRO A 487 48.07 11.78 -39.61
CA PRO A 487 47.60 12.56 -40.76
C PRO A 487 46.06 12.53 -40.86
N THR A 488 45.50 13.68 -41.27
CA THR A 488 44.10 13.92 -41.60
C THR A 488 43.64 13.14 -42.84
N PRO A 489 42.42 12.55 -42.87
CA PRO A 489 41.85 11.97 -44.09
C PRO A 489 41.24 13.03 -45.01
N PRO A 490 41.20 12.78 -46.35
CA PRO A 490 40.76 13.76 -47.34
C PRO A 490 39.27 13.86 -47.46
N ILE A 491 38.77 15.08 -47.71
CA ILE A 491 37.42 15.45 -48.10
C ILE A 491 37.20 15.00 -49.56
N SER A 492 36.17 14.23 -49.85
CA SER A 492 35.66 13.97 -51.18
C SER A 492 34.40 14.77 -51.44
N THR A 493 34.38 15.44 -52.53
CA THR A 493 33.36 16.26 -53.21
C THR A 493 32.03 15.55 -53.43
#